data_c8b35c897fb1c35990141d664f3bc556
#
_entry.id   c8b35c897fb1c35990141d664f3bc556
#
_cell.length_a   1.000
_cell.length_b   1.000
_cell.length_c   1.000
_cell.angle_alpha   90.00
_cell.angle_beta   90.00
_cell.angle_gamma   90.00
#
_symmetry.space_group_name_H-M   'P 1'
#
loop_
_entity.id
_entity.type
_entity.pdbx_description
1 polymer ?
#
loop_
_entity_poly.entity_id
_entity_poly.type
_entity_poly.pdbx_seq_one_letter_code
_entity_poly.pdbx_strand_id
1 'polypeptide(L)'
;MLKRLLSTIMAAAACIAVCAQGTCVINGDLADCAVADGKKIKSVALVRTNENGQEIEVATAKVKKGRYSLKYELAKDEPVLMHRIKGFGEGKDVEVFVEPGEVLVAHRQGVKSIVCGTPSNDLYLEFYLTRDAEKAVLELPDVPDHEIMKIKAELIRMLIDNNASPVAPLMIEHTLLPMLTPAYAEQMLNTVAVSLYEHPYYLSLRNKVLADNLKVGNEIPDIQLPLINGEKKQLADFRGKYVVLNFWADGCAKSASMLDEIEVLHDILKENPGQVVIVSFAIESDKTAWENAVKSKGMDREGWLNACDGLGTDSPVAKLLGIDKTPRIVVVEPEGRAVSLDMDVDELVIRIEQILSGDLYYLDEKK
;
A
#
# COMPACT_ATOMS: atom_id res chain seq x y z
N MET A 1 -33.61 -9.88 -12.85
CA MET A 1 -32.97 -9.24 -14.02
C MET A 1 -31.48 -9.58 -14.09
N LEU A 2 -30.73 -9.48 -12.97
CA LEU A 2 -29.28 -9.74 -12.89
C LEU A 2 -28.88 -11.17 -13.31
N LYS A 3 -29.61 -12.22 -12.87
CA LYS A 3 -29.36 -13.63 -13.28
C LYS A 3 -29.50 -13.88 -14.78
N ARG A 4 -30.35 -13.14 -15.49
CA ARG A 4 -30.50 -13.23 -16.96
C ARG A 4 -29.36 -12.51 -17.71
N LEU A 5 -28.82 -11.41 -17.13
CA LEU A 5 -27.66 -10.73 -17.69
C LEU A 5 -26.39 -11.57 -17.58
N LEU A 6 -26.16 -12.20 -16.42
CA LEU A 6 -25.05 -13.15 -16.21
C LEU A 6 -25.12 -14.37 -17.15
N SER A 7 -26.32 -14.93 -17.39
CA SER A 7 -26.47 -16.08 -18.31
C SER A 7 -26.20 -15.72 -19.77
N THR A 8 -26.41 -14.47 -20.18
CA THR A 8 -26.14 -14.03 -21.56
C THR A 8 -24.65 -13.75 -21.79
N ILE A 9 -23.93 -13.34 -20.75
CA ILE A 9 -22.46 -13.15 -20.78
C ILE A 9 -21.74 -14.52 -20.79
N MET A 10 -22.21 -15.49 -20.01
CA MET A 10 -21.66 -16.85 -20.01
C MET A 10 -21.84 -17.61 -21.35
N ALA A 11 -22.86 -17.29 -22.12
CA ALA A 11 -23.09 -17.93 -23.43
C ALA A 11 -22.13 -17.44 -24.53
N ALA A 12 -21.41 -16.34 -24.34
CA ALA A 12 -20.40 -15.82 -25.28
C ALA A 12 -18.99 -16.39 -25.02
N ALA A 13 -18.77 -17.12 -23.93
CA ALA A 13 -17.46 -17.62 -23.48
C ALA A 13 -17.03 -18.98 -24.10
N ALA A 14 -17.64 -19.42 -25.20
CA ALA A 14 -17.33 -20.71 -25.82
C ALA A 14 -16.23 -20.66 -26.89
N CYS A 15 -15.35 -19.68 -26.88
CA CYS A 15 -14.07 -19.74 -27.58
C CYS A 15 -12.95 -19.84 -26.55
N ILE A 16 -12.66 -21.07 -26.12
CA ILE A 16 -11.44 -21.37 -25.34
C ILE A 16 -10.24 -21.15 -26.24
N ALA A 17 -9.74 -19.92 -26.31
CA ALA A 17 -8.37 -19.71 -26.71
C ALA A 17 -7.51 -20.29 -25.58
N VAL A 18 -6.73 -21.34 -25.85
CA VAL A 18 -5.71 -21.83 -24.93
C VAL A 18 -4.72 -20.69 -24.73
N CYS A 19 -4.93 -19.87 -23.69
CA CYS A 19 -3.94 -18.88 -23.29
C CYS A 19 -2.69 -19.62 -22.85
N ALA A 20 -1.55 -19.26 -23.42
CA ALA A 20 -0.27 -19.76 -22.97
C ALA A 20 -0.10 -19.41 -21.49
N GLN A 21 0.48 -20.32 -20.73
CA GLN A 21 0.75 -20.12 -19.30
C GLN A 21 1.54 -18.82 -19.12
N GLY A 22 1.00 -17.85 -18.35
CA GLY A 22 1.63 -16.53 -18.14
C GLY A 22 1.10 -15.39 -19.02
N THR A 23 0.09 -15.62 -19.87
CA THR A 23 -0.51 -14.56 -20.69
C THR A 23 -1.87 -14.13 -20.16
N CYS A 24 -2.09 -12.81 -20.02
CA CYS A 24 -3.38 -12.18 -19.81
C CYS A 24 -3.88 -11.58 -21.14
N VAL A 25 -5.09 -11.95 -21.58
CA VAL A 25 -5.75 -11.37 -22.75
C VAL A 25 -7.01 -10.65 -22.30
N ILE A 26 -7.07 -9.35 -22.54
CA ILE A 26 -8.21 -8.51 -22.12
C ILE A 26 -8.99 -8.10 -23.36
N ASN A 27 -10.20 -8.62 -23.49
CA ASN A 27 -11.12 -8.35 -24.58
C ASN A 27 -12.22 -7.39 -24.16
N GLY A 28 -12.28 -6.21 -24.77
CA GLY A 28 -13.27 -5.18 -24.46
C GLY A 28 -14.26 -4.94 -25.59
N ASP A 29 -15.53 -4.81 -25.19
CA ASP A 29 -16.65 -4.41 -26.07
C ASP A 29 -17.20 -3.10 -25.57
N LEU A 30 -17.00 -2.03 -26.36
CA LEU A 30 -17.45 -0.68 -26.05
C LEU A 30 -18.95 -0.48 -26.30
N ALA A 31 -19.58 -1.35 -27.07
CA ALA A 31 -20.99 -1.21 -27.45
C ALA A 31 -21.35 0.26 -27.79
N ASP A 32 -22.24 0.88 -27.01
CA ASP A 32 -22.69 2.26 -27.18
C ASP A 32 -21.69 3.31 -26.65
N CYS A 33 -20.61 2.88 -26.02
CA CYS A 33 -19.58 3.73 -25.39
C CYS A 33 -18.39 4.03 -26.33
N ALA A 34 -18.51 3.78 -27.63
CA ALA A 34 -17.39 3.97 -28.60
C ALA A 34 -17.00 5.45 -28.82
N VAL A 35 -17.70 6.38 -28.16
CA VAL A 35 -17.45 7.82 -28.23
C VAL A 35 -17.23 8.36 -26.81
N ALA A 36 -16.08 9.00 -26.57
CA ALA A 36 -15.76 9.71 -25.35
C ALA A 36 -15.56 11.19 -25.68
N ASP A 37 -16.19 12.06 -24.89
CA ASP A 37 -16.09 13.53 -25.00
C ASP A 37 -16.34 14.04 -26.45
N GLY A 38 -17.33 13.44 -27.13
CA GLY A 38 -17.67 13.76 -28.52
C GLY A 38 -16.69 13.23 -29.58
N LYS A 39 -15.65 12.50 -29.18
CA LYS A 39 -14.64 11.91 -30.07
C LYS A 39 -14.70 10.39 -30.05
N LYS A 40 -14.54 9.78 -31.23
CA LYS A 40 -14.45 8.32 -31.34
C LYS A 40 -13.20 7.80 -30.65
N ILE A 41 -13.37 6.80 -29.77
CA ILE A 41 -12.24 6.11 -29.12
C ILE A 41 -11.48 5.31 -30.18
N LYS A 42 -10.18 5.62 -30.35
CA LYS A 42 -9.33 5.01 -31.36
C LYS A 42 -8.38 3.94 -30.81
N SER A 43 -7.97 4.11 -29.56
CA SER A 43 -7.05 3.23 -28.85
C SER A 43 -7.31 3.23 -27.36
N VAL A 44 -6.88 2.18 -26.71
CA VAL A 44 -6.87 2.02 -25.26
C VAL A 44 -5.49 1.57 -24.81
N ALA A 45 -5.12 1.90 -23.57
CA ALA A 45 -3.85 1.53 -22.96
C ALA A 45 -4.09 0.80 -21.64
N LEU A 46 -3.33 -0.26 -21.39
CA LEU A 46 -3.24 -0.89 -20.08
C LEU A 46 -2.11 -0.21 -19.30
N VAL A 47 -2.40 0.27 -18.11
CA VAL A 47 -1.50 1.07 -17.30
C VAL A 47 -1.39 0.45 -15.91
N ARG A 48 -0.16 0.31 -15.42
CA ARG A 48 0.12 -0.03 -14.02
C ARG A 48 0.73 1.17 -13.30
N THR A 49 0.54 1.21 -11.98
CA THR A 49 1.25 2.15 -11.11
C THR A 49 2.51 1.48 -10.60
N ASN A 50 3.67 2.13 -10.75
CA ASN A 50 4.92 1.65 -10.19
C ASN A 50 5.04 1.99 -8.68
N GLU A 51 6.11 1.53 -8.05
CA GLU A 51 6.42 1.78 -6.63
C GLU A 51 6.54 3.28 -6.27
N ASN A 52 6.82 4.12 -7.24
CA ASN A 52 6.93 5.57 -7.07
C ASN A 52 5.59 6.30 -7.31
N GLY A 53 4.48 5.56 -7.46
CA GLY A 53 3.17 6.15 -7.76
C GLY A 53 3.00 6.62 -9.22
N GLN A 54 3.98 6.38 -10.10
CA GLN A 54 3.93 6.79 -11.50
C GLN A 54 3.20 5.75 -12.34
N GLU A 55 2.42 6.22 -13.29
CA GLU A 55 1.75 5.37 -14.25
C GLU A 55 2.68 4.97 -15.39
N ILE A 56 2.73 3.67 -15.67
CA ILE A 56 3.50 3.08 -16.76
C ILE A 56 2.54 2.36 -17.69
N GLU A 57 2.56 2.75 -18.97
CA GLU A 57 1.84 2.03 -20.02
C GLU A 57 2.55 0.70 -20.33
N VAL A 58 1.83 -0.41 -20.17
CA VAL A 58 2.38 -1.77 -20.31
C VAL A 58 1.86 -2.49 -21.55
N ALA A 59 0.71 -2.09 -22.10
CA ALA A 59 0.18 -2.58 -23.36
C ALA A 59 -0.78 -1.56 -23.99
N THR A 60 -0.88 -1.60 -25.33
CA THR A 60 -1.84 -0.77 -26.08
C THR A 60 -2.60 -1.59 -27.11
N ALA A 61 -3.81 -1.17 -27.41
CA ALA A 61 -4.62 -1.76 -28.46
C ALA A 61 -5.41 -0.71 -29.25
N LYS A 62 -5.55 -0.93 -30.57
CA LYS A 62 -6.45 -0.13 -31.41
C LYS A 62 -7.89 -0.61 -31.27
N VAL A 63 -8.81 0.32 -31.18
CA VAL A 63 -10.25 0.02 -31.21
C VAL A 63 -10.71 -0.16 -32.66
N LYS A 64 -11.26 -1.33 -32.95
CA LYS A 64 -11.83 -1.67 -34.27
C LYS A 64 -13.30 -2.11 -34.11
N LYS A 65 -14.22 -1.45 -34.79
CA LYS A 65 -15.67 -1.78 -34.72
C LYS A 65 -16.20 -1.84 -33.29
N GLY A 66 -15.75 -0.93 -32.40
CA GLY A 66 -16.16 -0.87 -31.00
C GLY A 66 -15.53 -1.94 -30.10
N ARG A 67 -14.52 -2.70 -30.56
CA ARG A 67 -13.84 -3.73 -29.78
C ARG A 67 -12.34 -3.51 -29.75
N TYR A 68 -11.72 -4.01 -28.67
CA TYR A 68 -10.25 -4.02 -28.52
C TYR A 68 -9.80 -5.32 -27.85
N SER A 69 -8.53 -5.66 -28.06
CA SER A 69 -7.87 -6.77 -27.36
C SER A 69 -6.48 -6.32 -26.92
N LEU A 70 -6.23 -6.31 -25.63
CA LEU A 70 -4.94 -6.05 -25.00
C LEU A 70 -4.31 -7.40 -24.65
N LYS A 71 -3.02 -7.55 -24.86
CA LYS A 71 -2.26 -8.73 -24.49
C LYS A 71 -1.11 -8.31 -23.58
N TYR A 72 -0.97 -9.00 -22.46
CA TYR A 72 0.10 -8.78 -21.51
C TYR A 72 0.73 -10.12 -21.13
N GLU A 73 2.07 -10.20 -21.24
CA GLU A 73 2.85 -11.36 -20.83
C GLU A 73 3.34 -11.12 -19.41
N LEU A 74 2.84 -11.92 -18.46
CA LEU A 74 3.26 -11.83 -17.08
C LEU A 74 4.68 -12.42 -16.94
N ALA A 75 5.51 -11.72 -16.15
CA ALA A 75 6.78 -12.27 -15.71
C ALA A 75 6.55 -13.48 -14.79
N LYS A 76 7.57 -14.33 -14.68
CA LYS A 76 7.52 -15.43 -13.71
C LYS A 76 7.39 -14.84 -12.30
N ASP A 77 6.47 -15.37 -11.52
CA ASP A 77 6.21 -14.95 -10.14
C ASP A 77 5.73 -13.48 -9.99
N GLU A 78 5.26 -12.85 -11.09
CA GLU A 78 4.64 -11.53 -11.03
C GLU A 78 3.33 -11.60 -10.21
N PRO A 79 3.18 -10.77 -9.17
CA PRO A 79 1.97 -10.79 -8.36
C PRO A 79 0.75 -10.32 -9.16
N VAL A 80 -0.40 -10.88 -8.85
CA VAL A 80 -1.69 -10.47 -9.44
C VAL A 80 -2.06 -9.09 -8.91
N LEU A 81 -1.94 -8.07 -9.74
CA LEU A 81 -2.21 -6.68 -9.37
C LEU A 81 -3.31 -6.07 -10.23
N MET A 82 -3.99 -5.09 -9.66
CA MET A 82 -4.94 -4.26 -10.38
C MET A 82 -4.19 -3.27 -11.29
N HIS A 83 -4.59 -3.27 -12.55
CA HIS A 83 -4.19 -2.31 -13.56
C HIS A 83 -5.38 -1.46 -13.96
N ARG A 84 -5.14 -0.41 -14.73
CA ARG A 84 -6.21 0.43 -15.28
C ARG A 84 -6.17 0.43 -16.82
N ILE A 85 -7.33 0.27 -17.42
CA ILE A 85 -7.48 0.46 -18.87
C ILE A 85 -7.93 1.89 -19.07
N LYS A 86 -7.13 2.66 -19.80
CA LYS A 86 -7.34 4.08 -20.12
C LYS A 86 -7.73 4.29 -21.58
N GLY A 87 -8.30 5.46 -21.87
CA GLY A 87 -8.69 5.87 -23.22
C GLY A 87 -10.19 6.17 -23.37
N PHE A 88 -10.94 6.14 -22.27
CA PHE A 88 -12.41 6.33 -22.27
C PHE A 88 -12.86 7.74 -21.88
N GLY A 89 -11.93 8.68 -21.68
CA GLY A 89 -12.14 10.01 -21.14
C GLY A 89 -11.77 10.13 -19.68
N GLU A 90 -11.78 11.37 -19.18
CA GLU A 90 -11.37 11.66 -17.80
C GLU A 90 -12.29 10.96 -16.77
N GLY A 91 -11.67 10.32 -15.76
CA GLY A 91 -12.39 9.64 -14.69
C GLY A 91 -13.13 8.37 -15.09
N LYS A 92 -12.91 7.84 -16.32
CA LYS A 92 -13.60 6.64 -16.84
C LYS A 92 -12.68 5.44 -17.00
N ASP A 93 -11.58 5.40 -16.24
CA ASP A 93 -10.66 4.26 -16.23
C ASP A 93 -11.36 2.98 -15.76
N VAL A 94 -10.96 1.85 -16.33
CA VAL A 94 -11.50 0.54 -15.95
C VAL A 94 -10.44 -0.22 -15.19
N GLU A 95 -10.75 -0.59 -13.96
CA GLU A 95 -9.91 -1.45 -13.12
C GLU A 95 -10.01 -2.91 -13.56
N VAL A 96 -8.87 -3.58 -13.66
CA VAL A 96 -8.75 -4.97 -14.08
C VAL A 96 -7.61 -5.66 -13.35
N PHE A 97 -7.84 -6.83 -12.77
CA PHE A 97 -6.75 -7.68 -12.29
C PHE A 97 -6.07 -8.36 -13.47
N VAL A 98 -4.74 -8.25 -13.51
CA VAL A 98 -3.93 -8.89 -14.54
C VAL A 98 -3.39 -10.21 -13.99
N GLU A 99 -3.94 -11.30 -14.52
CA GLU A 99 -3.59 -12.67 -14.19
C GLU A 99 -3.72 -13.55 -15.44
N PRO A 100 -3.11 -14.74 -15.48
CA PRO A 100 -3.20 -15.61 -16.64
C PRO A 100 -4.65 -15.97 -16.99
N GLY A 101 -5.03 -15.79 -18.25
CA GLY A 101 -6.38 -16.11 -18.72
C GLY A 101 -6.98 -15.05 -19.63
N GLU A 102 -8.27 -15.19 -19.88
CA GLU A 102 -9.05 -14.27 -20.72
C GLU A 102 -9.97 -13.42 -19.85
N VAL A 103 -9.76 -12.12 -19.87
CA VAL A 103 -10.59 -11.12 -19.18
C VAL A 103 -11.55 -10.50 -20.19
N LEU A 104 -12.82 -10.42 -19.82
CA LEU A 104 -13.87 -9.78 -20.60
C LEU A 104 -14.26 -8.44 -19.97
N VAL A 105 -14.28 -7.38 -20.77
CA VAL A 105 -14.68 -6.03 -20.34
C VAL A 105 -15.88 -5.59 -21.17
N ALA A 106 -17.01 -5.46 -20.51
CA ALA A 106 -18.23 -4.95 -21.12
C ALA A 106 -18.51 -3.51 -20.68
N HIS A 107 -18.40 -2.56 -21.61
CA HIS A 107 -18.72 -1.16 -21.35
C HIS A 107 -20.20 -0.90 -21.59
N ARG A 108 -20.81 -0.07 -20.73
CA ARG A 108 -22.20 0.36 -20.86
C ARG A 108 -22.29 1.84 -20.50
N GLN A 109 -23.13 2.56 -21.23
CA GLN A 109 -23.32 4.00 -20.99
C GLN A 109 -23.97 4.23 -19.62
N GLY A 110 -23.42 5.17 -18.83
CA GLY A 110 -24.00 5.61 -17.56
C GLY A 110 -23.82 4.65 -16.37
N VAL A 111 -23.11 3.52 -16.56
CA VAL A 111 -22.81 2.57 -15.48
C VAL A 111 -21.35 2.14 -15.50
N LYS A 112 -20.84 1.65 -14.37
CA LYS A 112 -19.48 1.07 -14.28
C LYS A 112 -19.34 -0.11 -15.24
N SER A 113 -18.18 -0.23 -15.91
CA SER A 113 -17.87 -1.37 -16.78
C SER A 113 -17.86 -2.67 -15.99
N ILE A 114 -18.35 -3.73 -16.60
CA ILE A 114 -18.30 -5.08 -16.03
C ILE A 114 -17.01 -5.74 -16.48
N VAL A 115 -16.22 -6.24 -15.52
CA VAL A 115 -14.96 -6.95 -15.76
C VAL A 115 -15.08 -8.34 -15.14
N CYS A 116 -14.85 -9.40 -15.93
CA CYS A 116 -14.99 -10.79 -15.49
C CYS A 116 -14.13 -11.73 -16.35
N GLY A 117 -14.15 -13.04 -16.05
CA GLY A 117 -13.57 -14.11 -16.85
C GLY A 117 -12.30 -14.72 -16.25
N THR A 118 -11.77 -14.17 -15.17
CA THR A 118 -10.69 -14.78 -14.40
C THR A 118 -10.99 -14.72 -12.90
N PRO A 119 -10.40 -15.58 -12.07
CA PRO A 119 -10.80 -15.73 -10.66
C PRO A 119 -10.79 -14.42 -9.85
N SER A 120 -9.75 -13.59 -9.98
CA SER A 120 -9.66 -12.33 -9.24
C SER A 120 -10.66 -11.30 -9.77
N ASN A 121 -10.88 -11.22 -11.07
CA ASN A 121 -11.85 -10.31 -11.66
C ASN A 121 -13.30 -10.71 -11.33
N ASP A 122 -13.60 -12.00 -11.36
CA ASP A 122 -14.95 -12.52 -11.02
C ASP A 122 -15.26 -12.28 -9.54
N LEU A 123 -14.32 -12.57 -8.63
CA LEU A 123 -14.49 -12.32 -7.20
C LEU A 123 -14.63 -10.83 -6.91
N TYR A 124 -13.80 -9.97 -7.54
CA TYR A 124 -13.87 -8.53 -7.34
C TYR A 124 -15.19 -7.93 -7.86
N LEU A 125 -15.69 -8.44 -8.96
CA LEU A 125 -17.02 -8.05 -9.48
C LEU A 125 -18.13 -8.42 -8.50
N GLU A 126 -18.14 -9.65 -7.98
CA GLU A 126 -19.13 -10.11 -7.02
C GLU A 126 -19.07 -9.29 -5.73
N PHE A 127 -17.88 -9.07 -5.19
CA PHE A 127 -17.65 -8.23 -4.02
C PHE A 127 -18.15 -6.80 -4.23
N TYR A 128 -17.79 -6.20 -5.36
CA TYR A 128 -18.19 -4.84 -5.69
C TYR A 128 -19.74 -4.70 -5.79
N LEU A 129 -20.40 -5.64 -6.46
CA LEU A 129 -21.86 -5.64 -6.58
C LEU A 129 -22.57 -5.85 -5.23
N THR A 130 -22.02 -6.70 -4.36
CA THR A 130 -22.55 -6.92 -3.00
C THR A 130 -22.40 -5.66 -2.16
N ARG A 131 -21.24 -4.98 -2.22
CA ARG A 131 -20.99 -3.72 -1.53
C ARG A 131 -21.88 -2.57 -2.02
N ASP A 132 -22.12 -2.48 -3.32
CA ASP A 132 -23.01 -1.45 -3.86
C ASP A 132 -24.49 -1.72 -3.48
N ALA A 133 -24.88 -2.98 -3.39
CA ALA A 133 -26.20 -3.36 -2.85
C ALA A 133 -26.31 -3.00 -1.36
N GLU A 134 -25.24 -3.20 -0.57
CA GLU A 134 -25.19 -2.77 0.84
C GLU A 134 -25.39 -1.26 0.96
N LYS A 135 -24.65 -0.46 0.19
CA LYS A 135 -24.80 1.00 0.20
C LYS A 135 -26.22 1.44 -0.15
N ALA A 136 -26.79 0.85 -1.20
CA ALA A 136 -28.16 1.15 -1.62
C ALA A 136 -29.18 0.82 -0.53
N VAL A 137 -28.98 -0.28 0.24
CA VAL A 137 -29.82 -0.64 1.37
C VAL A 137 -29.66 0.37 2.52
N LEU A 138 -28.43 0.76 2.85
CA LEU A 138 -28.15 1.71 3.94
C LEU A 138 -28.71 3.13 3.67
N GLU A 139 -28.95 3.49 2.41
CA GLU A 139 -29.57 4.75 2.02
C GLU A 139 -31.12 4.74 2.15
N LEU A 140 -31.73 3.57 2.39
CA LEU A 140 -33.16 3.46 2.59
C LEU A 140 -33.56 3.90 4.02
N PRO A 141 -34.70 4.57 4.21
CA PRO A 141 -35.18 4.86 5.55
C PRO A 141 -35.64 3.56 6.25
N ASP A 142 -35.42 3.50 7.56
CA ASP A 142 -35.95 2.46 8.47
C ASP A 142 -35.53 1.01 8.08
N VAL A 143 -34.29 0.80 7.61
CA VAL A 143 -33.78 -0.54 7.34
C VAL A 143 -33.60 -1.31 8.65
N PRO A 144 -34.18 -2.50 8.82
CA PRO A 144 -33.99 -3.31 10.01
C PRO A 144 -32.54 -3.77 10.15
N ASP A 145 -32.01 -3.72 11.38
CA ASP A 145 -30.62 -4.11 11.67
C ASP A 145 -30.27 -5.52 11.16
N HIS A 146 -31.24 -6.46 11.16
CA HIS A 146 -30.99 -7.81 10.70
C HIS A 146 -30.71 -7.90 9.18
N GLU A 147 -31.25 -7.00 8.35
CA GLU A 147 -30.94 -6.96 6.92
C GLU A 147 -29.52 -6.40 6.70
N ILE A 148 -29.12 -5.39 7.46
CA ILE A 148 -27.75 -4.87 7.45
C ILE A 148 -26.75 -5.97 7.86
N MET A 149 -27.05 -6.68 8.94
CA MET A 149 -26.21 -7.77 9.44
C MET A 149 -26.10 -8.92 8.43
N LYS A 150 -27.15 -9.22 7.68
CA LYS A 150 -27.14 -10.25 6.65
C LYS A 150 -26.18 -9.93 5.51
N ILE A 151 -26.18 -8.69 5.02
CA ILE A 151 -25.28 -8.25 3.95
C ILE A 151 -23.81 -8.27 4.44
N LYS A 152 -23.57 -7.77 5.67
CA LYS A 152 -22.24 -7.83 6.29
C LYS A 152 -21.73 -9.26 6.46
N ALA A 153 -22.61 -10.17 6.87
CA ALA A 153 -22.27 -11.58 6.98
C ALA A 153 -21.90 -12.20 5.63
N GLU A 154 -22.57 -11.80 4.54
CA GLU A 154 -22.24 -12.24 3.18
C GLU A 154 -20.83 -11.77 2.76
N LEU A 155 -20.48 -10.51 3.00
CA LEU A 155 -19.13 -9.97 2.72
C LEU A 155 -18.03 -10.69 3.53
N ILE A 156 -18.29 -10.96 4.81
CA ILE A 156 -17.36 -11.74 5.66
C ILE A 156 -17.21 -13.17 5.15
N ARG A 157 -18.30 -13.80 4.74
CA ARG A 157 -18.29 -15.15 4.17
C ARG A 157 -17.49 -15.20 2.87
N MET A 158 -17.69 -14.23 1.96
CA MET A 158 -16.90 -14.10 0.73
C MET A 158 -15.40 -14.02 1.04
N LEU A 159 -15.02 -13.26 2.07
CA LEU A 159 -13.64 -13.18 2.51
C LEU A 159 -13.09 -14.53 3.01
N ILE A 160 -13.84 -15.21 3.87
CA ILE A 160 -13.42 -16.51 4.44
C ILE A 160 -13.26 -17.56 3.33
N ASP A 161 -14.23 -17.63 2.42
CA ASP A 161 -14.23 -18.60 1.31
C ASP A 161 -13.11 -18.33 0.28
N ASN A 162 -12.60 -17.09 0.22
CA ASN A 162 -11.60 -16.64 -0.75
C ASN A 162 -10.33 -16.04 -0.11
N ASN A 163 -10.00 -16.45 1.10
CA ASN A 163 -8.91 -15.86 1.89
C ASN A 163 -7.51 -15.99 1.27
N ALA A 164 -7.31 -16.88 0.30
CA ALA A 164 -6.08 -17.06 -0.47
C ALA A 164 -6.09 -16.26 -1.80
N SER A 165 -7.16 -15.55 -2.11
CA SER A 165 -7.22 -14.68 -3.29
C SER A 165 -6.51 -13.35 -3.03
N PRO A 166 -5.75 -12.78 -4.01
CA PRO A 166 -5.18 -11.44 -3.89
C PRO A 166 -6.23 -10.33 -3.72
N VAL A 167 -7.51 -10.62 -3.98
CA VAL A 167 -8.63 -9.70 -3.71
C VAL A 167 -8.96 -9.62 -2.21
N ALA A 168 -8.66 -10.66 -1.41
CA ALA A 168 -9.02 -10.71 0.01
C ALA A 168 -8.50 -9.51 0.83
N PRO A 169 -7.23 -9.09 0.74
CA PRO A 169 -6.75 -7.90 1.46
C PRO A 169 -7.51 -6.63 1.06
N LEU A 170 -7.88 -6.47 -0.21
CA LEU A 170 -8.67 -5.33 -0.69
C LEU A 170 -10.11 -5.37 -0.15
N MET A 171 -10.73 -6.55 -0.03
CA MET A 171 -12.04 -6.71 0.60
C MET A 171 -12.01 -6.25 2.06
N ILE A 172 -10.96 -6.63 2.81
CA ILE A 172 -10.79 -6.19 4.19
C ILE A 172 -10.63 -4.66 4.24
N GLU A 173 -9.72 -4.12 3.45
CA GLU A 173 -9.41 -2.69 3.45
C GLU A 173 -10.63 -1.82 3.12
N HIS A 174 -11.38 -2.18 2.09
CA HIS A 174 -12.44 -1.34 1.55
C HIS A 174 -13.78 -1.47 2.29
N THR A 175 -13.98 -2.55 3.04
CA THR A 175 -15.31 -2.84 3.63
C THR A 175 -15.26 -3.02 5.13
N LEU A 176 -14.33 -3.83 5.63
CA LEU A 176 -14.31 -4.20 7.04
C LEU A 176 -13.48 -3.23 7.88
N LEU A 177 -12.32 -2.81 7.39
CA LEU A 177 -11.39 -1.96 8.13
C LEU A 177 -12.03 -0.67 8.67
N PRO A 178 -12.87 0.08 7.90
CA PRO A 178 -13.52 1.29 8.42
C PRO A 178 -14.51 1.06 9.56
N MET A 179 -14.92 -0.20 9.79
CA MET A 179 -15.91 -0.58 10.80
C MET A 179 -15.31 -1.29 12.00
N LEU A 180 -14.00 -1.58 11.98
CA LEU A 180 -13.32 -2.35 13.02
C LEU A 180 -12.60 -1.43 13.99
N THR A 181 -12.52 -1.87 15.25
CA THR A 181 -11.53 -1.29 16.18
C THR A 181 -10.13 -1.77 15.79
N PRO A 182 -9.05 -1.03 16.13
CA PRO A 182 -7.69 -1.44 15.82
C PRO A 182 -7.35 -2.89 16.20
N ALA A 183 -7.79 -3.34 17.38
CA ALA A 183 -7.58 -4.70 17.87
C ALA A 183 -8.27 -5.78 16.99
N TYR A 184 -9.47 -5.49 16.48
CA TYR A 184 -10.16 -6.41 15.57
C TYR A 184 -9.56 -6.35 14.17
N ALA A 185 -9.10 -5.18 13.71
CA ALA A 185 -8.40 -5.04 12.43
C ALA A 185 -7.13 -5.90 12.40
N GLU A 186 -6.36 -5.93 13.50
CA GLU A 186 -5.18 -6.78 13.64
C GLU A 186 -5.54 -8.28 13.58
N GLN A 187 -6.64 -8.70 14.22
CA GLN A 187 -7.12 -10.08 14.11
C GLN A 187 -7.54 -10.45 12.69
N MET A 188 -8.08 -9.51 11.92
CA MET A 188 -8.49 -9.75 10.53
C MET A 188 -7.30 -10.05 9.61
N LEU A 189 -6.10 -9.55 9.90
CA LEU A 189 -4.90 -9.91 9.15
C LEU A 189 -4.65 -11.42 9.17
N ASN A 190 -4.94 -12.08 10.30
CA ASN A 190 -4.76 -13.53 10.46
C ASN A 190 -5.78 -14.37 9.67
N THR A 191 -6.83 -13.75 9.10
CA THR A 191 -7.78 -14.46 8.24
C THR A 191 -7.27 -14.63 6.82
N VAL A 192 -6.31 -13.81 6.40
CA VAL A 192 -5.67 -13.89 5.08
C VAL A 192 -4.70 -15.08 5.05
N ALA A 193 -4.69 -15.81 3.95
CA ALA A 193 -3.81 -16.99 3.82
C ALA A 193 -2.34 -16.59 3.84
N VAL A 194 -1.50 -17.43 4.47
CA VAL A 194 -0.04 -17.22 4.60
C VAL A 194 0.66 -17.04 3.25
N SER A 195 0.14 -17.66 2.19
CA SER A 195 0.64 -17.51 0.81
C SER A 195 0.61 -16.08 0.28
N LEU A 196 -0.17 -15.19 0.91
CA LEU A 196 -0.29 -13.79 0.53
C LEU A 196 0.53 -12.84 1.41
N TYR A 197 1.27 -13.31 2.40
CA TYR A 197 1.98 -12.42 3.35
C TYR A 197 3.04 -11.53 2.67
N GLU A 198 3.61 -11.99 1.56
CA GLU A 198 4.53 -11.20 0.72
C GLU A 198 3.80 -10.45 -0.42
N HIS A 199 2.48 -10.60 -0.55
CA HIS A 199 1.73 -9.96 -1.61
C HIS A 199 1.57 -8.44 -1.32
N PRO A 200 1.77 -7.53 -2.30
CA PRO A 200 1.73 -6.08 -2.09
C PRO A 200 0.45 -5.59 -1.40
N TYR A 201 -0.71 -6.17 -1.70
CA TYR A 201 -1.98 -5.78 -1.07
C TYR A 201 -2.06 -6.18 0.40
N TYR A 202 -1.50 -7.35 0.77
CA TYR A 202 -1.44 -7.73 2.17
C TYR A 202 -0.48 -6.83 2.96
N LEU A 203 0.69 -6.53 2.40
CA LEU A 203 1.67 -5.63 3.01
C LEU A 203 1.08 -4.22 3.20
N SER A 204 0.36 -3.71 2.19
CA SER A 204 -0.35 -2.42 2.29
C SER A 204 -1.41 -2.41 3.40
N LEU A 205 -2.28 -3.43 3.41
CA LEU A 205 -3.31 -3.59 4.44
C LEU A 205 -2.68 -3.70 5.84
N ARG A 206 -1.64 -4.54 5.99
CA ARG A 206 -0.93 -4.73 7.26
C ARG A 206 -0.34 -3.42 7.76
N ASN A 207 0.36 -2.68 6.91
CA ASN A 207 0.95 -1.40 7.27
C ASN A 207 -0.13 -0.40 7.72
N LYS A 208 -1.27 -0.37 7.07
CA LYS A 208 -2.40 0.49 7.45
C LYS A 208 -2.97 0.11 8.82
N VAL A 209 -3.18 -1.19 9.05
CA VAL A 209 -3.66 -1.68 10.36
C VAL A 209 -2.68 -1.37 11.48
N LEU A 210 -1.37 -1.54 11.23
CA LEU A 210 -0.34 -1.21 12.21
C LEU A 210 -0.26 0.29 12.47
N ALA A 211 -0.41 1.13 11.43
CA ALA A 211 -0.45 2.58 11.59
C ALA A 211 -1.64 3.04 12.46
N ASP A 212 -2.82 2.48 12.22
CA ASP A 212 -4.03 2.79 12.99
C ASP A 212 -3.93 2.31 14.46
N ASN A 213 -3.05 1.33 14.75
CA ASN A 213 -2.78 0.81 16.10
C ASN A 213 -1.42 1.25 16.66
N LEU A 214 -0.81 2.29 16.08
CA LEU A 214 0.54 2.73 16.42
C LEU A 214 0.58 3.30 17.84
N LYS A 215 1.29 2.62 18.73
CA LYS A 215 1.58 3.02 20.10
C LYS A 215 2.87 2.35 20.59
N VAL A 216 3.43 2.85 21.68
CA VAL A 216 4.60 2.23 22.33
C VAL A 216 4.29 0.77 22.69
N GLY A 217 5.22 -0.12 22.42
CA GLY A 217 5.12 -1.57 22.57
C GLY A 217 4.52 -2.32 21.38
N ASN A 218 3.87 -1.61 20.44
CA ASN A 218 3.32 -2.23 19.24
C ASN A 218 4.35 -2.25 18.09
N GLU A 219 4.14 -3.16 17.15
CA GLU A 219 4.95 -3.23 15.94
C GLU A 219 4.76 -1.95 15.09
N ILE A 220 5.86 -1.42 14.60
CA ILE A 220 5.86 -0.28 13.67
C ILE A 220 5.59 -0.79 12.25
N PRO A 221 4.74 -0.08 11.46
CA PRO A 221 4.58 -0.37 10.04
C PRO A 221 5.92 -0.42 9.32
N ASP A 222 6.07 -1.34 8.37
CA ASP A 222 7.26 -1.36 7.55
C ASP A 222 7.26 -0.16 6.61
N ILE A 223 8.33 0.62 6.65
CA ILE A 223 8.49 1.84 5.89
C ILE A 223 9.67 1.75 4.95
N GLN A 224 9.51 2.34 3.76
CA GLN A 224 10.60 2.44 2.81
C GLN A 224 11.47 3.67 3.12
N LEU A 225 12.77 3.47 3.14
CA LEU A 225 13.80 4.47 3.45
C LEU A 225 14.68 4.68 2.20
N PRO A 226 14.32 5.64 1.31
CA PRO A 226 15.15 5.98 0.15
C PRO A 226 16.41 6.73 0.62
N LEU A 227 17.55 6.06 0.56
CA LEU A 227 18.82 6.60 1.05
C LEU A 227 19.48 7.54 0.06
N ILE A 228 20.35 8.41 0.58
CA ILE A 228 21.09 9.41 -0.21
C ILE A 228 22.02 8.78 -1.27
N ASN A 229 22.49 7.56 -1.04
CA ASN A 229 23.30 6.80 -2.00
C ASN A 229 22.48 6.13 -3.12
N GLY A 230 21.15 6.33 -3.15
CA GLY A 230 20.24 5.75 -4.12
C GLY A 230 19.71 4.35 -3.75
N GLU A 231 20.20 3.73 -2.67
CA GLU A 231 19.63 2.48 -2.16
C GLU A 231 18.25 2.73 -1.54
N LYS A 232 17.42 1.71 -1.60
CA LYS A 232 16.15 1.68 -0.88
C LYS A 232 16.22 0.59 0.18
N LYS A 233 16.09 0.97 1.44
CA LYS A 233 15.99 0.05 2.57
C LYS A 233 14.55 0.02 3.08
N GLN A 234 14.20 -1.10 3.71
CA GLN A 234 12.98 -1.21 4.50
C GLN A 234 13.36 -1.14 5.99
N LEU A 235 12.43 -0.69 6.84
CA LEU A 235 12.66 -0.75 8.28
C LEU A 235 12.92 -2.19 8.74
N ALA A 236 12.27 -3.15 8.10
CA ALA A 236 12.45 -4.58 8.34
C ALA A 236 13.89 -5.07 8.07
N ASP A 237 14.68 -4.42 7.22
CA ASP A 237 16.08 -4.77 6.96
C ASP A 237 16.99 -4.59 8.20
N PHE A 238 16.50 -3.85 9.19
CA PHE A 238 17.23 -3.59 10.44
C PHE A 238 16.79 -4.48 11.60
N ARG A 239 16.01 -5.53 11.37
CA ARG A 239 15.65 -6.50 12.42
C ARG A 239 16.90 -7.04 13.11
N GLY A 240 16.81 -7.25 14.41
CA GLY A 240 17.94 -7.63 15.26
C GLY A 240 18.79 -6.45 15.76
N LYS A 241 18.42 -5.20 15.40
CA LYS A 241 19.09 -3.98 15.85
C LYS A 241 18.07 -2.98 16.38
N TYR A 242 18.48 -2.14 17.30
CA TYR A 242 17.74 -0.93 17.62
C TYR A 242 17.87 0.08 16.48
N VAL A 243 16.78 0.77 16.15
CA VAL A 243 16.77 1.82 15.12
C VAL A 243 16.33 3.13 15.73
N VAL A 244 17.15 4.15 15.57
CA VAL A 244 16.83 5.53 15.90
C VAL A 244 16.43 6.23 14.61
N LEU A 245 15.12 6.47 14.45
CA LEU A 245 14.56 7.23 13.34
C LEU A 245 14.38 8.68 13.79
N ASN A 246 15.26 9.58 13.37
CA ASN A 246 15.08 11.00 13.64
C ASN A 246 14.52 11.72 12.41
N PHE A 247 13.34 12.28 12.57
CA PHE A 247 12.67 13.09 11.55
C PHE A 247 13.04 14.56 11.72
N TRP A 248 13.53 15.16 10.65
CA TRP A 248 14.02 16.53 10.67
C TRP A 248 13.64 17.32 9.40
N ALA A 249 13.74 18.64 9.47
CA ALA A 249 13.58 19.53 8.32
C ALA A 249 14.69 20.58 8.32
N ASP A 250 15.19 20.94 7.12
CA ASP A 250 16.16 22.01 6.99
C ASP A 250 15.50 23.37 7.31
N GLY A 251 16.28 24.31 7.87
CA GLY A 251 15.74 25.59 8.34
C GLY A 251 14.97 25.55 9.67
N CYS A 252 14.72 24.39 10.25
CA CYS A 252 14.14 24.26 11.59
C CYS A 252 15.23 24.31 12.66
N ALA A 253 15.24 25.37 13.49
CA ALA A 253 16.24 25.54 14.55
C ALA A 253 16.27 24.40 15.56
N LYS A 254 15.08 23.83 15.90
CA LYS A 254 14.99 22.68 16.79
C LYS A 254 15.56 21.41 16.16
N SER A 255 15.35 21.23 14.85
CA SER A 255 15.98 20.13 14.11
C SER A 255 17.50 20.24 14.10
N ALA A 256 18.02 21.45 13.93
CA ALA A 256 19.47 21.67 13.98
C ALA A 256 20.06 21.29 15.35
N SER A 257 19.45 21.74 16.45
CA SER A 257 19.90 21.37 17.81
C SER A 257 19.82 19.86 18.06
N MET A 258 18.74 19.21 17.61
CA MET A 258 18.63 17.75 17.72
C MET A 258 19.72 17.02 16.91
N LEU A 259 20.06 17.51 15.72
CA LEU A 259 21.09 16.90 14.88
C LEU A 259 22.48 16.97 15.51
N ASP A 260 22.79 18.07 16.24
CA ASP A 260 24.04 18.19 17.00
C ASP A 260 24.16 17.07 18.06
N GLU A 261 23.06 16.76 18.76
CA GLU A 261 23.03 15.66 19.74
C GLU A 261 23.07 14.26 19.07
N ILE A 262 22.43 14.10 17.91
CA ILE A 262 22.53 12.87 17.11
C ILE A 262 23.96 12.65 16.61
N GLU A 263 24.71 13.73 16.32
CA GLU A 263 26.13 13.64 15.99
C GLU A 263 26.95 13.05 17.16
N VAL A 264 26.72 13.52 18.38
CA VAL A 264 27.34 12.97 19.60
C VAL A 264 27.00 11.49 19.76
N LEU A 265 25.72 11.13 19.58
CA LEU A 265 25.29 9.74 19.63
C LEU A 265 25.98 8.88 18.56
N HIS A 266 26.10 9.38 17.34
CA HIS A 266 26.81 8.69 16.26
C HIS A 266 28.27 8.41 16.63
N ASP A 267 28.96 9.36 17.26
CA ASP A 267 30.35 9.18 17.69
C ASP A 267 30.49 8.12 18.80
N ILE A 268 29.54 8.03 19.73
CA ILE A 268 29.45 6.94 20.72
C ILE A 268 29.27 5.58 20.05
N LEU A 269 28.41 5.50 19.03
CA LEU A 269 28.10 4.26 18.32
C LEU A 269 29.26 3.74 17.46
N LYS A 270 30.20 4.58 17.03
CA LYS A 270 31.40 4.13 16.33
C LYS A 270 32.26 3.17 17.18
N GLU A 271 32.28 3.38 18.49
CA GLU A 271 32.99 2.53 19.42
C GLU A 271 32.26 1.21 19.72
N ASN A 272 30.94 1.15 19.42
CA ASN A 272 30.06 0.03 19.68
C ASN A 272 29.24 -0.34 18.42
N PRO A 273 29.89 -0.78 17.32
CA PRO A 273 29.20 -1.01 16.07
C PRO A 273 28.26 -2.23 16.14
N GLY A 274 27.11 -2.09 15.51
CA GLY A 274 26.24 -3.22 15.17
C GLY A 274 24.96 -3.39 15.99
N GLN A 275 24.82 -2.78 17.16
CA GLN A 275 23.61 -2.90 17.99
C GLN A 275 22.54 -1.84 17.65
N VAL A 276 22.95 -0.66 17.25
CA VAL A 276 22.07 0.48 16.97
C VAL A 276 22.34 1.05 15.58
N VAL A 277 21.31 1.43 14.89
CA VAL A 277 21.35 2.11 13.57
C VAL A 277 20.69 3.47 13.69
N ILE A 278 21.34 4.52 13.19
CA ILE A 278 20.74 5.86 13.07
C ILE A 278 20.28 6.06 11.64
N VAL A 279 19.03 6.48 11.49
CA VAL A 279 18.43 6.89 10.23
C VAL A 279 17.83 8.28 10.40
N SER A 280 18.42 9.27 9.74
CA SER A 280 17.86 10.63 9.65
C SER A 280 16.95 10.74 8.44
N PHE A 281 15.65 10.85 8.67
CA PHE A 281 14.64 11.01 7.63
C PHE A 281 14.26 12.49 7.49
N ALA A 282 14.57 13.08 6.33
CA ALA A 282 14.24 14.48 6.07
C ALA A 282 12.80 14.62 5.54
N ILE A 283 12.07 15.58 6.10
CA ILE A 283 10.75 16.01 5.61
C ILE A 283 10.96 17.17 4.64
N GLU A 284 11.50 16.82 3.46
CA GLU A 284 11.86 17.78 2.42
C GLU A 284 11.27 17.40 1.06
N SER A 285 10.87 18.41 0.27
CA SER A 285 10.35 18.22 -1.09
C SER A 285 11.40 18.42 -2.17
N ASP A 286 12.47 19.17 -1.87
CA ASP A 286 13.60 19.38 -2.77
C ASP A 286 14.78 18.47 -2.39
N LYS A 287 14.96 17.40 -3.15
CA LYS A 287 16.04 16.44 -2.92
C LYS A 287 17.44 17.05 -3.06
N THR A 288 17.60 18.01 -3.97
CA THR A 288 18.92 18.69 -4.16
C THR A 288 19.26 19.56 -2.95
N ALA A 289 18.27 20.31 -2.44
CA ALA A 289 18.44 21.08 -1.21
C ALA A 289 18.75 20.17 -0.02
N TRP A 290 18.04 19.05 0.11
CA TRP A 290 18.30 18.04 1.14
C TRP A 290 19.72 17.46 1.07
N GLU A 291 20.18 17.02 -0.11
CA GLU A 291 21.54 16.49 -0.29
C GLU A 291 22.61 17.50 0.10
N ASN A 292 22.41 18.78 -0.24
CA ASN A 292 23.30 19.86 0.17
C ASN A 292 23.26 20.09 1.69
N ALA A 293 22.09 20.02 2.31
CA ALA A 293 21.95 20.16 3.75
C ALA A 293 22.64 19.02 4.50
N VAL A 294 22.51 17.76 4.05
CA VAL A 294 23.21 16.60 4.62
C VAL A 294 24.73 16.81 4.61
N LYS A 295 25.28 17.26 3.47
CA LYS A 295 26.73 17.54 3.35
C LYS A 295 27.17 18.69 4.21
N SER A 296 26.46 19.83 4.19
CA SER A 296 26.81 21.01 4.95
C SER A 296 26.74 20.83 6.46
N LYS A 297 25.87 19.93 6.92
CA LYS A 297 25.73 19.55 8.34
C LYS A 297 26.64 18.37 8.74
N GLY A 298 27.46 17.85 7.83
CA GLY A 298 28.41 16.77 8.10
C GLY A 298 27.71 15.44 8.46
N MET A 299 26.50 15.20 7.96
CA MET A 299 25.73 13.99 8.22
C MET A 299 26.07 12.84 7.26
N ASP A 300 26.88 13.08 6.22
CA ASP A 300 27.35 12.12 5.22
C ASP A 300 28.52 11.26 5.75
N ARG A 301 28.31 10.63 6.92
CA ARG A 301 29.32 9.83 7.64
C ARG A 301 28.97 8.35 7.55
N GLU A 302 30.02 7.51 7.61
CA GLU A 302 29.84 6.06 7.69
C GLU A 302 29.01 5.68 8.92
N GLY A 303 28.00 4.82 8.74
CA GLY A 303 27.10 4.38 9.82
C GLY A 303 25.95 5.32 10.14
N TRP A 304 25.88 6.51 9.52
CA TRP A 304 24.76 7.44 9.64
C TRP A 304 23.95 7.44 8.34
N LEU A 305 22.79 6.78 8.36
CA LEU A 305 21.93 6.67 7.19
C LEU A 305 21.07 7.93 7.04
N ASN A 306 21.05 8.48 5.83
CA ASN A 306 20.23 9.65 5.49
C ASN A 306 19.20 9.26 4.44
N ALA A 307 17.92 9.47 4.74
CA ALA A 307 16.79 9.12 3.88
C ALA A 307 15.90 10.34 3.61
N CYS A 308 15.29 10.37 2.41
CA CYS A 308 14.28 11.34 2.02
C CYS A 308 13.49 10.82 0.82
N ASP A 309 12.15 10.83 0.91
CA ASP A 309 11.29 10.45 -0.22
C ASP A 309 11.06 11.60 -1.22
N GLY A 310 11.36 12.84 -0.83
CA GLY A 310 11.18 14.04 -1.65
C GLY A 310 9.72 14.51 -1.73
N LEU A 311 8.88 14.10 -0.78
CA LEU A 311 7.46 14.45 -0.74
C LEU A 311 7.12 15.46 0.37
N GLY A 312 8.10 15.86 1.18
CA GLY A 312 7.91 16.83 2.26
C GLY A 312 6.81 16.40 3.22
N THR A 313 5.86 17.29 3.49
CA THR A 313 4.71 17.01 4.37
C THR A 313 3.73 15.97 3.80
N ASP A 314 3.84 15.64 2.51
CA ASP A 314 3.04 14.59 1.87
C ASP A 314 3.67 13.20 1.97
N SER A 315 4.82 13.08 2.62
CA SER A 315 5.53 11.82 2.86
C SER A 315 4.59 10.73 3.40
N PRO A 316 4.45 9.59 2.70
CA PRO A 316 3.73 8.44 3.24
C PRO A 316 4.34 7.91 4.53
N VAL A 317 5.67 7.96 4.68
CA VAL A 317 6.40 7.56 5.89
C VAL A 317 6.01 8.42 7.07
N ALA A 318 5.98 9.75 6.88
CA ALA A 318 5.54 10.67 7.92
C ALA A 318 4.08 10.42 8.33
N LYS A 319 3.19 10.22 7.35
CA LYS A 319 1.77 9.95 7.59
C LYS A 319 1.56 8.63 8.33
N LEU A 320 2.25 7.55 7.93
CA LEU A 320 2.17 6.24 8.59
C LEU A 320 2.61 6.28 10.05
N LEU A 321 3.62 7.08 10.36
CA LEU A 321 4.17 7.18 11.73
C LEU A 321 3.60 8.36 12.53
N GLY A 322 2.59 9.07 12.00
CA GLY A 322 1.95 10.19 12.67
C GLY A 322 2.90 11.37 12.93
N ILE A 323 3.88 11.58 12.04
CA ILE A 323 4.85 12.69 12.12
C ILE A 323 4.17 13.97 11.62
N ASP A 324 3.65 14.76 12.50
CA ASP A 324 2.94 16.01 12.23
C ASP A 324 3.83 17.27 12.40
N LYS A 325 4.98 17.10 13.03
CA LYS A 325 5.97 18.16 13.30
C LYS A 325 7.38 17.60 13.34
N THR A 326 8.37 18.45 13.06
CA THR A 326 9.81 18.17 13.22
C THR A 326 10.42 19.10 14.27
N PRO A 327 11.46 18.66 15.00
CA PRO A 327 12.01 17.32 15.00
C PRO A 327 11.11 16.32 15.74
N ARG A 328 11.29 15.02 15.43
CA ARG A 328 10.69 13.91 16.16
C ARG A 328 11.62 12.70 16.13
N ILE A 329 11.77 12.02 17.26
CA ILE A 329 12.59 10.81 17.36
C ILE A 329 11.70 9.63 17.67
N VAL A 330 11.75 8.61 16.82
CA VAL A 330 11.12 7.31 17.02
C VAL A 330 12.21 6.29 17.27
N VAL A 331 12.08 5.50 18.33
CA VAL A 331 13.03 4.43 18.66
C VAL A 331 12.34 3.10 18.51
N VAL A 332 13.00 2.19 17.78
CA VAL A 332 12.49 0.85 17.43
C VAL A 332 13.40 -0.20 18.00
N GLU A 333 12.84 -1.21 18.69
CA GLU A 333 13.60 -2.35 19.21
C GLU A 333 13.91 -3.40 18.12
N PRO A 334 14.80 -4.36 18.36
CA PRO A 334 15.23 -5.37 17.39
C PRO A 334 14.08 -6.16 16.74
N GLU A 335 13.01 -6.39 17.47
CA GLU A 335 11.79 -7.08 17.00
C GLU A 335 10.87 -6.19 16.17
N GLY A 336 11.17 -4.87 16.09
CA GLY A 336 10.44 -3.88 15.29
C GLY A 336 9.26 -3.25 15.98
N ARG A 337 9.22 -3.26 17.30
CA ARG A 337 8.21 -2.55 18.08
C ARG A 337 8.71 -1.18 18.49
N ALA A 338 7.78 -0.26 18.70
CA ALA A 338 8.08 1.09 19.17
C ALA A 338 8.53 1.07 20.64
N VAL A 339 9.75 1.50 20.90
CA VAL A 339 10.20 1.86 22.26
C VAL A 339 9.69 3.24 22.62
N SER A 340 9.72 4.17 21.67
CA SER A 340 9.16 5.51 21.79
C SER A 340 8.72 6.03 20.42
N LEU A 341 7.71 6.88 20.39
CA LEU A 341 7.20 7.54 19.18
C LEU A 341 7.51 9.05 19.16
N ASP A 342 8.04 9.59 20.26
CA ASP A 342 8.47 11.00 20.38
C ASP A 342 9.43 11.08 21.58
N MET A 343 10.66 10.56 21.41
CA MET A 343 11.68 10.57 22.48
C MET A 343 12.41 11.92 22.52
N ASP A 344 12.62 12.43 23.70
CA ASP A 344 13.53 13.55 23.91
C ASP A 344 14.97 13.12 23.65
N VAL A 345 15.80 14.00 23.10
CA VAL A 345 17.17 13.64 22.72
C VAL A 345 18.06 13.33 23.94
N ASP A 346 17.83 14.03 25.06
CA ASP A 346 18.57 13.74 26.30
C ASP A 346 18.19 12.34 26.83
N GLU A 347 16.92 12.00 26.78
CA GLU A 347 16.45 10.63 27.12
C GLU A 347 17.04 9.60 26.16
N LEU A 348 17.16 9.92 24.87
CA LEU A 348 17.72 9.04 23.85
C LEU A 348 19.15 8.62 24.19
N VAL A 349 20.03 9.58 24.53
CA VAL A 349 21.45 9.28 24.86
C VAL A 349 21.53 8.31 26.04
N ILE A 350 20.79 8.59 27.12
CA ILE A 350 20.72 7.70 28.29
C ILE A 350 20.24 6.29 27.91
N ARG A 351 19.21 6.23 27.07
CA ARG A 351 18.61 4.95 26.63
C ARG A 351 19.58 4.14 25.80
N ILE A 352 20.33 4.79 24.91
CA ILE A 352 21.33 4.10 24.09
C ILE A 352 22.49 3.59 24.94
N GLU A 353 22.97 4.37 25.92
CA GLU A 353 23.99 3.88 26.87
C GLU A 353 23.53 2.64 27.65
N GLN A 354 22.26 2.61 28.08
CA GLN A 354 21.67 1.42 28.73
C GLN A 354 21.64 0.20 27.79
N ILE A 355 21.25 0.41 26.52
CA ILE A 355 21.26 -0.65 25.50
C ILE A 355 22.68 -1.20 25.31
N LEU A 356 23.66 -0.33 25.16
CA LEU A 356 25.05 -0.70 24.93
C LEU A 356 25.70 -1.41 26.13
N SER A 357 25.33 -1.02 27.34
CA SER A 357 25.81 -1.65 28.58
C SER A 357 25.11 -3.00 28.90
N GLY A 358 24.01 -3.31 28.18
CA GLY A 358 23.17 -4.48 28.47
C GLY A 358 22.28 -4.31 29.70
N ASP A 359 22.16 -3.09 30.24
CA ASP A 359 21.27 -2.77 31.37
C ASP A 359 19.86 -2.45 30.86
N LEU A 360 19.11 -3.51 30.51
CA LEU A 360 17.76 -3.41 29.97
C LEU A 360 16.67 -3.37 31.06
N TYR A 361 17.03 -3.27 32.34
CA TYR A 361 16.10 -3.37 33.47
C TYR A 361 14.94 -2.35 33.42
N TYR A 362 15.16 -1.19 32.82
CA TYR A 362 14.14 -0.14 32.67
C TYR A 362 13.21 -0.27 31.46
N LEU A 363 13.45 -1.21 30.54
CA LEU A 363 12.56 -1.45 29.42
C LEU A 363 11.30 -2.23 29.83
N ASP A 364 11.34 -2.95 30.93
CA ASP A 364 10.23 -3.78 31.44
C ASP A 364 9.25 -3.04 32.35
N GLU A 365 9.60 -1.86 32.89
CA GLU A 365 8.74 -1.13 33.86
C GLU A 365 7.57 -0.35 33.23
N LYS A 366 7.42 -0.31 31.89
CA LYS A 366 6.33 0.35 31.17
C LYS A 366 5.40 -0.60 30.42
N LYS A 367 5.37 -1.89 30.80
CA LYS A 367 4.37 -2.84 30.29
C LYS A 367 3.07 -2.81 31.07
#